data_308171db2256fce2ea21885b3f3d47af
#
_entry.id   308171db2256fce2ea21885b3f3d47af
#
_cell.length_a   1.000
_cell.length_b   1.000
_cell.length_c   1.000
_cell.angle_alpha   90.00
_cell.angle_beta   90.00
_cell.angle_gamma   90.00
#
_symmetry.space_group_name_H-M   'P 1'
#
loop_
_entity.id
_entity.type
_entity.pdbx_description
1 polymer ?
#
loop_
_entity_poly.entity_id
_entity_poly.type
_entity_poly.pdbx_seq_one_letter_code
_entity_poly.pdbx_strand_id
1 'polypeptide(L)'
;MVNELAILSNMLDIDIWEVVDAAKTKPFGFQSFRPGPGVGGHCIPIDPKYLSFKTRQIGQPVRFVELAQEINNSMPNYVISRISELMNKQEILLKNSKILILGVAYKKDIGDTRESPAIDIIELLLNKSAEVSFHDPYIDELTINKERISKEQDIDNFSNYDMVIIHTPHTSFNKIDFENIRTLIFDTTGSFTISNAERI
;
A
#
# COMPACT_ATOMS: atom_id res chain seq x y z
N MET A 1 11.88 2.10 -9.67
CA MET A 1 13.09 1.33 -9.31
C MET A 1 12.88 0.57 -8.00
N VAL A 2 12.75 1.20 -6.80
CA VAL A 2 12.64 0.41 -5.54
C VAL A 2 11.44 -0.54 -5.53
N ASN A 3 10.28 -0.15 -6.03
CA ASN A 3 9.11 -1.02 -6.14
C ASN A 3 9.33 -2.19 -7.11
N GLU A 4 10.01 -1.96 -8.22
CA GLU A 4 10.40 -3.03 -9.15
C GLU A 4 11.39 -4.00 -8.51
N LEU A 5 12.36 -3.48 -7.74
CA LEU A 5 13.27 -4.32 -6.97
C LEU A 5 12.56 -5.10 -5.86
N ALA A 6 11.52 -4.54 -5.24
CA ALA A 6 10.73 -5.24 -4.24
C ALA A 6 10.02 -6.48 -4.83
N ILE A 7 9.44 -6.33 -6.03
CA ILE A 7 8.83 -7.45 -6.75
C ILE A 7 9.87 -8.54 -7.04
N LEU A 8 11.02 -8.16 -7.58
CA LEU A 8 12.11 -9.10 -7.87
C LEU A 8 12.65 -9.78 -6.61
N SER A 9 12.88 -9.01 -5.54
CA SER A 9 13.41 -9.52 -4.28
C SER A 9 12.48 -10.56 -3.65
N ASN A 10 11.16 -10.33 -3.72
CA ASN A 10 10.19 -11.31 -3.27
C ASN A 10 10.26 -12.63 -4.05
N MET A 11 10.45 -12.57 -5.37
CA MET A 11 10.62 -13.77 -6.21
C MET A 11 11.92 -14.54 -5.91
N LEU A 12 12.93 -13.86 -5.36
CA LEU A 12 14.22 -14.42 -5.01
C LEU A 12 14.35 -14.78 -3.52
N ASP A 13 13.26 -14.65 -2.74
CA ASP A 13 13.24 -14.84 -1.29
C ASP A 13 14.25 -13.94 -0.56
N ILE A 14 14.37 -12.70 -1.01
CA ILE A 14 15.25 -11.66 -0.44
C ILE A 14 14.40 -10.58 0.21
N ASP A 15 14.72 -10.19 1.45
CA ASP A 15 14.08 -9.05 2.11
C ASP A 15 14.60 -7.73 1.55
N ILE A 16 13.78 -7.05 0.74
CA ILE A 16 14.11 -5.74 0.16
C ILE A 16 14.36 -4.67 1.23
N TRP A 17 13.74 -4.79 2.40
CA TRP A 17 13.90 -3.83 3.49
C TRP A 17 15.31 -3.89 4.07
N GLU A 18 15.85 -5.10 4.27
CA GLU A 18 17.24 -5.31 4.67
C GLU A 18 18.22 -4.79 3.61
N VAL A 19 17.93 -5.03 2.34
CA VAL A 19 18.76 -4.53 1.23
C VAL A 19 18.82 -3.00 1.23
N VAL A 20 17.67 -2.32 1.38
CA VAL A 20 17.62 -0.85 1.43
C VAL A 20 18.31 -0.32 2.68
N ASP A 21 18.15 -0.97 3.84
CA ASP A 21 18.77 -0.55 5.09
C ASP A 21 20.30 -0.77 5.05
N ALA A 22 20.78 -1.84 4.44
CA ALA A 22 22.20 -2.03 4.19
C ALA A 22 22.78 -0.97 3.23
N ALA A 23 22.08 -0.70 2.12
CA ALA A 23 22.54 0.28 1.15
C ALA A 23 22.58 1.71 1.71
N LYS A 24 21.67 2.07 2.60
CA LYS A 24 21.60 3.39 3.23
C LYS A 24 22.76 3.67 4.20
N THR A 25 23.52 2.64 4.62
CA THR A 25 24.74 2.82 5.42
C THR A 25 25.85 3.51 4.64
N LYS A 26 25.74 3.58 3.31
CA LYS A 26 26.71 4.28 2.47
C LYS A 26 26.71 5.78 2.79
N PRO A 27 27.89 6.39 3.12
CA PRO A 27 27.96 7.73 3.67
C PRO A 27 27.66 8.83 2.65
N PHE A 28 27.67 8.54 1.35
CA PHE A 28 27.41 9.50 0.29
C PHE A 28 26.93 8.83 -0.99
N GLY A 29 26.26 9.62 -1.86
CA GLY A 29 25.86 9.19 -3.19
C GLY A 29 24.70 8.20 -3.23
N PHE A 30 24.03 7.94 -2.10
CA PHE A 30 22.84 7.10 -2.02
C PHE A 30 21.76 7.78 -1.18
N GLN A 31 20.60 7.96 -1.77
CA GLN A 31 19.39 8.36 -1.06
C GLN A 31 18.45 7.16 -1.00
N SER A 32 18.13 6.72 0.21
CA SER A 32 17.25 5.56 0.41
C SER A 32 15.80 5.95 0.13
N PHE A 33 15.12 5.08 -0.60
CA PHE A 33 13.67 5.07 -0.75
C PHE A 33 13.15 3.69 -0.35
N ARG A 34 12.01 3.65 0.30
CA ARG A 34 11.38 2.40 0.68
C ARG A 34 10.33 2.00 -0.35
N PRO A 35 10.09 0.69 -0.55
CA PRO A 35 8.98 0.24 -1.37
C PRO A 35 7.65 0.65 -0.73
N GLY A 36 6.59 0.68 -1.53
CA GLY A 36 5.26 1.01 -1.09
C GLY A 36 4.20 0.64 -2.11
N PRO A 37 2.91 0.75 -1.75
CA PRO A 37 1.80 0.28 -2.57
C PRO A 37 1.49 1.15 -3.78
N GLY A 38 2.26 2.19 -4.01
CA GLY A 38 2.07 3.17 -5.07
C GLY A 38 2.48 4.57 -4.62
N VAL A 39 2.12 5.58 -5.39
CA VAL A 39 2.40 6.99 -5.11
C VAL A 39 1.10 7.77 -5.17
N GLY A 40 0.74 8.39 -4.05
CA GLY A 40 -0.43 9.24 -3.93
C GLY A 40 -0.11 10.74 -3.86
N GLY A 41 -1.13 11.55 -3.62
CA GLY A 41 -1.05 12.99 -3.53
C GLY A 41 -1.36 13.70 -4.84
N HIS A 42 -1.02 14.97 -4.93
CA HIS A 42 -1.39 15.80 -6.10
C HIS A 42 -0.24 15.90 -7.11
N CYS A 43 0.95 16.29 -6.68
CA CYS A 43 2.05 16.63 -7.61
C CYS A 43 2.72 15.40 -8.21
N ILE A 44 3.17 14.44 -7.38
CA ILE A 44 4.00 13.32 -7.85
C ILE A 44 3.26 12.38 -8.83
N PRO A 45 1.99 12.03 -8.64
CA PRO A 45 1.28 11.20 -9.63
C PRO A 45 0.81 11.97 -10.87
N ILE A 46 0.70 13.31 -10.81
CA ILE A 46 0.06 14.11 -11.86
C ILE A 46 1.08 14.90 -12.71
N ASP A 47 2.00 15.65 -12.10
CA ASP A 47 2.91 16.54 -12.85
C ASP A 47 3.78 15.77 -13.86
N PRO A 48 4.30 14.56 -13.59
CA PRO A 48 5.02 13.79 -14.59
C PRO A 48 4.17 13.42 -15.82
N LYS A 49 2.84 13.28 -15.67
CA LYS A 49 1.93 13.04 -16.81
C LYS A 49 1.89 14.26 -17.74
N TYR A 50 1.86 15.47 -17.17
CA TYR A 50 1.93 16.70 -17.97
C TYR A 50 3.28 16.83 -18.70
N LEU A 51 4.38 16.51 -18.02
CA LEU A 51 5.70 16.49 -18.65
C LEU A 51 5.74 15.49 -19.81
N SER A 52 5.30 14.27 -19.60
CA SER A 52 5.27 13.22 -20.62
C SER A 52 4.39 13.63 -21.82
N PHE A 53 3.23 14.21 -21.56
CA PHE A 53 2.36 14.73 -22.62
C PHE A 53 3.07 15.80 -23.44
N LYS A 54 3.70 16.79 -22.78
CA LYS A 54 4.38 17.91 -23.46
C LYS A 54 5.58 17.46 -24.28
N THR A 55 6.40 16.56 -23.72
CA THR A 55 7.61 16.07 -24.39
C THR A 55 7.28 15.17 -25.57
N ARG A 56 6.19 14.40 -25.51
CA ARG A 56 5.69 13.64 -26.67
C ARG A 56 5.30 14.56 -27.84
N GLN A 57 4.69 15.72 -27.56
CA GLN A 57 4.32 16.69 -28.60
C GLN A 57 5.53 17.22 -29.38
N ILE A 58 6.70 17.30 -28.77
CA ILE A 58 7.95 17.74 -29.41
C ILE A 58 8.84 16.58 -29.88
N GLY A 59 8.29 15.34 -29.89
CA GLY A 59 8.99 14.15 -30.37
C GLY A 59 10.07 13.59 -29.43
N GLN A 60 10.11 14.02 -28.16
CA GLN A 60 11.11 13.59 -27.17
C GLN A 60 10.45 12.96 -25.94
N PRO A 61 10.02 11.68 -25.99
CA PRO A 61 9.37 11.01 -24.84
C PRO A 61 10.35 10.83 -23.68
N VAL A 62 9.85 11.07 -22.45
CA VAL A 62 10.60 10.90 -21.20
C VAL A 62 10.41 9.48 -20.65
N ARG A 63 11.07 8.51 -21.26
CA ARG A 63 10.86 7.06 -21.03
C ARG A 63 11.01 6.65 -19.57
N PHE A 64 12.01 7.14 -18.84
CA PHE A 64 12.20 6.79 -17.43
C PHE A 64 11.08 7.29 -16.54
N VAL A 65 10.50 8.45 -16.83
CA VAL A 65 9.36 8.99 -16.10
C VAL A 65 8.12 8.15 -16.35
N GLU A 66 7.86 7.80 -17.61
CA GLU A 66 6.74 6.96 -18.01
C GLU A 66 6.84 5.56 -17.39
N LEU A 67 8.02 4.93 -17.45
CA LEU A 67 8.28 3.64 -16.83
C LEU A 67 8.11 3.68 -15.31
N ALA A 68 8.60 4.74 -14.65
CA ALA A 68 8.44 4.89 -13.21
C ALA A 68 6.97 5.00 -12.80
N GLN A 69 6.14 5.70 -13.58
CA GLN A 69 4.71 5.78 -13.37
C GLN A 69 4.02 4.42 -13.60
N GLU A 70 4.37 3.71 -14.67
CA GLU A 70 3.83 2.38 -14.97
C GLU A 70 4.08 1.42 -13.81
N ILE A 71 5.32 1.32 -13.32
CA ILE A 71 5.67 0.46 -12.19
C ILE A 71 4.90 0.86 -10.93
N ASN A 72 4.84 2.15 -10.59
CA ASN A 72 4.13 2.59 -9.39
C ASN A 72 2.61 2.34 -9.50
N ASN A 73 2.02 2.55 -10.67
CA ASN A 73 0.60 2.29 -10.91
C ASN A 73 0.25 0.79 -10.90
N SER A 74 1.23 -0.10 -11.12
CA SER A 74 1.02 -1.55 -11.02
C SER A 74 1.06 -2.07 -9.58
N MET A 75 1.58 -1.29 -8.63
CA MET A 75 1.77 -1.75 -7.25
C MET A 75 0.49 -2.16 -6.51
N PRO A 76 -0.67 -1.50 -6.67
CA PRO A 76 -1.91 -1.99 -6.07
C PRO A 76 -2.25 -3.43 -6.50
N ASN A 77 -2.09 -3.76 -7.78
CA ASN A 77 -2.30 -5.12 -8.27
C ASN A 77 -1.29 -6.11 -7.67
N TYR A 78 -0.03 -5.71 -7.53
CA TYR A 78 0.98 -6.52 -6.86
C TYR A 78 0.60 -6.79 -5.38
N VAL A 79 0.15 -5.77 -4.64
CA VAL A 79 -0.35 -5.91 -3.28
C VAL A 79 -1.48 -6.95 -3.21
N ILE A 80 -2.45 -6.89 -4.13
CA ILE A 80 -3.55 -7.86 -4.19
C ILE A 80 -3.06 -9.27 -4.48
N SER A 81 -2.05 -9.42 -5.34
CA SER A 81 -1.44 -10.74 -5.61
C SER A 81 -0.81 -11.31 -4.33
N ARG A 82 -0.03 -10.49 -3.61
CA ARG A 82 0.60 -10.89 -2.34
C ARG A 82 -0.43 -11.28 -1.28
N ILE A 83 -1.48 -10.45 -1.11
CA ILE A 83 -2.59 -10.75 -0.19
C ILE A 83 -3.23 -12.09 -0.54
N SER A 84 -3.52 -12.32 -1.84
CA SER A 84 -4.13 -13.57 -2.29
C SER A 84 -3.24 -14.78 -1.99
N GLU A 85 -1.93 -14.67 -2.20
CA GLU A 85 -0.96 -15.72 -1.88
C GLU A 85 -0.92 -16.03 -0.38
N LEU A 86 -0.87 -14.99 0.46
CA LEU A 86 -0.82 -15.13 1.92
C LEU A 86 -2.09 -15.79 2.47
N MET A 87 -3.26 -15.33 2.03
CA MET A 87 -4.54 -15.90 2.43
C MET A 87 -4.66 -17.36 1.98
N ASN A 88 -4.25 -17.67 0.75
CA ASN A 88 -4.25 -19.04 0.24
C ASN A 88 -3.35 -19.98 1.05
N LYS A 89 -2.18 -19.52 1.52
CA LYS A 89 -1.30 -20.30 2.42
C LYS A 89 -1.99 -20.66 3.74
N GLN A 90 -2.98 -19.88 4.16
CA GLN A 90 -3.80 -20.12 5.36
C GLN A 90 -5.16 -20.77 5.05
N GLU A 91 -5.35 -21.23 3.82
CA GLU A 91 -6.60 -21.83 3.34
C GLU A 91 -7.82 -20.88 3.42
N ILE A 92 -7.57 -19.55 3.41
CA ILE A 92 -8.59 -18.51 3.44
C ILE A 92 -8.84 -18.03 2.01
N LEU A 93 -10.11 -18.04 1.58
CA LEU A 93 -10.48 -17.51 0.27
C LEU A 93 -10.63 -15.99 0.35
N LEU A 94 -10.11 -15.28 -0.65
CA LEU A 94 -10.26 -13.82 -0.72
C LEU A 94 -11.74 -13.42 -0.92
N LYS A 95 -12.52 -14.22 -1.64
CA LYS A 95 -13.96 -14.01 -1.80
C LYS A 95 -14.68 -14.18 -0.45
N ASN A 96 -15.50 -13.19 -0.08
CA ASN A 96 -16.23 -13.08 1.17
C ASN A 96 -15.34 -12.97 2.44
N SER A 97 -14.04 -12.76 2.26
CA SER A 97 -13.16 -12.46 3.39
C SER A 97 -13.39 -11.06 3.93
N LYS A 98 -13.24 -10.88 5.22
CA LYS A 98 -13.33 -9.59 5.91
C LYS A 98 -11.95 -8.97 6.04
N ILE A 99 -11.75 -7.83 5.40
CA ILE A 99 -10.45 -7.16 5.35
C ILE A 99 -10.58 -5.77 5.94
N LEU A 100 -9.74 -5.45 6.92
CA LEU A 100 -9.63 -4.12 7.50
C LEU A 100 -8.40 -3.41 6.91
N ILE A 101 -8.59 -2.19 6.41
CA ILE A 101 -7.49 -1.32 5.95
C ILE A 101 -7.27 -0.22 6.98
N LEU A 102 -6.04 -0.15 7.51
CA LEU A 102 -5.61 0.89 8.45
C LEU A 102 -4.88 2.01 7.70
N GLY A 103 -5.52 3.19 7.70
CA GLY A 103 -5.07 4.37 6.98
C GLY A 103 -5.39 4.31 5.49
N VAL A 104 -6.16 5.28 5.01
CA VAL A 104 -6.56 5.40 3.59
C VAL A 104 -6.13 6.72 2.96
N ALA A 105 -5.59 7.64 3.75
CA ALA A 105 -4.96 8.86 3.25
C ALA A 105 -3.68 8.53 2.44
N TYR A 106 -3.29 9.40 1.52
CA TYR A 106 -2.05 9.17 0.75
C TYR A 106 -0.77 9.42 1.57
N LYS A 107 -0.89 10.06 2.72
CA LYS A 107 0.24 10.39 3.59
C LYS A 107 -0.16 10.39 5.06
N LYS A 108 0.83 10.06 5.89
CA LYS A 108 0.70 10.03 7.35
C LYS A 108 0.20 11.36 7.93
N ASP A 109 -0.73 11.27 8.88
CA ASP A 109 -1.25 12.36 9.71
C ASP A 109 -1.91 13.51 8.93
N ILE A 110 -2.53 13.20 7.81
CA ILE A 110 -3.36 14.14 7.04
C ILE A 110 -4.66 13.48 6.58
N GLY A 111 -5.71 14.31 6.37
CA GLY A 111 -7.01 13.86 5.86
C GLY A 111 -7.16 14.09 4.36
N ASP A 112 -6.30 13.48 3.54
CA ASP A 112 -6.32 13.65 2.09
C ASP A 112 -6.15 12.30 1.37
N THR A 113 -7.15 11.93 0.59
CA THR A 113 -7.21 10.65 -0.15
C THR A 113 -6.90 10.80 -1.64
N ARG A 114 -6.53 11.99 -2.12
CA ARG A 114 -6.29 12.20 -3.55
C ARG A 114 -5.17 11.29 -4.08
N GLU A 115 -5.49 10.55 -5.15
CA GLU A 115 -4.58 9.57 -5.76
C GLU A 115 -3.99 8.58 -4.72
N SER A 116 -4.67 8.33 -3.60
CA SER A 116 -4.20 7.37 -2.61
C SER A 116 -4.29 5.94 -3.18
N PRO A 117 -3.19 5.17 -3.17
CA PRO A 117 -3.21 3.77 -3.60
C PRO A 117 -4.16 2.87 -2.78
N ALA A 118 -4.55 3.32 -1.56
CA ALA A 118 -5.57 2.62 -0.78
C ALA A 118 -6.91 2.52 -1.51
N ILE A 119 -7.27 3.55 -2.28
CA ILE A 119 -8.53 3.55 -3.05
C ILE A 119 -8.49 2.45 -4.10
N ASP A 120 -7.38 2.36 -4.86
CA ASP A 120 -7.21 1.31 -5.88
C ASP A 120 -7.22 -0.09 -5.25
N ILE A 121 -6.56 -0.26 -4.10
CA ILE A 121 -6.53 -1.53 -3.35
C ILE A 121 -7.94 -1.92 -2.90
N ILE A 122 -8.71 -0.98 -2.32
CA ILE A 122 -10.09 -1.23 -1.89
C ILE A 122 -10.94 -1.63 -3.09
N GLU A 123 -10.87 -0.89 -4.19
CA GLU A 123 -11.62 -1.21 -5.41
C GLU A 123 -11.30 -2.62 -5.93
N LEU A 124 -10.01 -2.97 -5.99
CA LEU A 124 -9.57 -4.30 -6.42
C LEU A 124 -10.06 -5.42 -5.49
N LEU A 125 -10.09 -5.20 -4.17
CA LEU A 125 -10.62 -6.15 -3.20
C LEU A 125 -12.14 -6.33 -3.36
N LEU A 126 -12.88 -5.24 -3.48
CA LEU A 126 -14.34 -5.27 -3.73
C LEU A 126 -14.67 -6.01 -5.04
N ASN A 127 -13.90 -5.77 -6.10
CA ASN A 127 -14.04 -6.47 -7.39
C ASN A 127 -13.80 -7.99 -7.27
N LYS A 128 -13.04 -8.41 -6.25
CA LYS A 128 -12.83 -9.83 -5.91
C LYS A 128 -13.86 -10.35 -4.90
N SER A 129 -14.89 -9.56 -4.59
CA SER A 129 -15.97 -9.89 -3.64
C SER A 129 -15.48 -10.08 -2.20
N ALA A 130 -14.44 -9.39 -1.77
CA ALA A 130 -14.07 -9.27 -0.38
C ALA A 130 -14.98 -8.25 0.33
N GLU A 131 -15.20 -8.43 1.63
CA GLU A 131 -15.86 -7.46 2.50
C GLU A 131 -14.80 -6.51 3.07
N VAL A 132 -14.80 -5.26 2.63
CA VAL A 132 -13.74 -4.31 2.99
C VAL A 132 -14.27 -3.27 3.96
N SER A 133 -13.59 -3.13 5.09
CA SER A 133 -13.75 -2.02 6.05
C SER A 133 -12.45 -1.20 6.08
N PHE A 134 -12.53 0.04 6.51
CA PHE A 134 -11.34 0.84 6.76
C PHE A 134 -11.44 1.61 8.08
N HIS A 135 -10.28 1.90 8.67
CA HIS A 135 -10.16 2.86 9.74
C HIS A 135 -9.06 3.88 9.42
N ASP A 136 -9.42 5.15 9.54
CA ASP A 136 -8.49 6.27 9.36
C ASP A 136 -8.87 7.36 10.36
N PRO A 137 -7.93 7.92 11.14
CA PRO A 137 -8.24 8.94 12.14
C PRO A 137 -8.73 10.26 11.54
N TYR A 138 -8.48 10.51 10.25
CA TYR A 138 -8.74 11.77 9.57
C TYR A 138 -9.80 11.69 8.47
N ILE A 139 -10.24 10.47 8.12
CA ILE A 139 -11.21 10.23 7.04
C ILE A 139 -12.39 9.47 7.63
N ASP A 140 -13.59 10.04 7.52
CA ASP A 140 -14.83 9.45 8.07
C ASP A 140 -15.55 8.57 7.06
N GLU A 141 -15.43 8.86 5.77
CA GLU A 141 -16.09 8.13 4.71
C GLU A 141 -15.30 8.14 3.40
N LEU A 142 -15.49 7.10 2.61
CA LEU A 142 -15.00 6.99 1.23
C LEU A 142 -16.17 6.76 0.30
N THR A 143 -16.04 7.20 -0.94
CA THR A 143 -16.97 6.85 -2.02
C THR A 143 -16.21 6.08 -3.09
N ILE A 144 -16.49 4.79 -3.22
CA ILE A 144 -15.85 3.90 -4.20
C ILE A 144 -16.96 3.24 -5.02
N ASN A 145 -16.87 3.30 -6.35
CA ASN A 145 -17.87 2.75 -7.27
C ASN A 145 -19.29 3.24 -6.99
N LYS A 146 -19.44 4.49 -6.52
CA LYS A 146 -20.71 5.14 -6.12
C LYS A 146 -21.32 4.60 -4.80
N GLU A 147 -20.65 3.70 -4.14
CA GLU A 147 -21.04 3.22 -2.82
C GLU A 147 -20.26 3.98 -1.73
N ARG A 148 -20.96 4.30 -0.64
CA ARG A 148 -20.36 4.93 0.52
C ARG A 148 -19.89 3.85 1.49
N ILE A 149 -18.64 3.95 1.89
CA ILE A 149 -18.03 3.12 2.93
C ILE A 149 -17.71 4.04 4.10
N SER A 150 -18.34 3.81 5.23
CA SER A 150 -18.07 4.57 6.45
C SER A 150 -16.89 3.98 7.20
N LYS A 151 -16.18 4.83 7.92
CA LYS A 151 -15.08 4.43 8.78
C LYS A 151 -15.56 3.47 9.86
N GLU A 152 -14.79 2.39 10.08
CA GLU A 152 -14.92 1.55 11.26
C GLU A 152 -14.51 2.33 12.51
N GLN A 153 -15.39 2.40 13.50
CA GLN A 153 -15.17 3.20 14.72
C GLN A 153 -14.41 2.41 15.79
N ASP A 154 -14.71 1.12 15.89
CA ASP A 154 -14.10 0.22 16.87
C ASP A 154 -13.12 -0.73 16.18
N ILE A 155 -11.85 -0.49 16.41
CA ILE A 155 -10.75 -1.31 15.89
C ILE A 155 -10.08 -2.15 16.98
N ASP A 156 -10.67 -2.24 18.17
CA ASP A 156 -10.05 -2.97 19.28
C ASP A 156 -10.11 -4.49 19.09
N ASN A 157 -11.01 -4.97 18.21
CA ASN A 157 -11.18 -6.40 17.97
C ASN A 157 -10.80 -6.82 16.53
N PHE A 158 -9.51 -6.98 16.28
CA PHE A 158 -8.98 -7.43 15.00
C PHE A 158 -9.38 -8.87 14.63
N SER A 159 -9.80 -9.70 15.60
CA SER A 159 -10.24 -11.08 15.33
C SER A 159 -11.53 -11.18 14.51
N ASN A 160 -12.23 -10.08 14.31
CA ASN A 160 -13.39 -10.00 13.42
C ASN A 160 -13.02 -10.00 11.93
N TYR A 161 -11.73 -9.88 11.61
CA TYR A 161 -11.20 -9.79 10.26
C TYR A 161 -10.31 -10.98 9.93
N ASP A 162 -10.32 -11.39 8.68
CA ASP A 162 -9.43 -12.41 8.14
C ASP A 162 -8.04 -11.83 7.84
N MET A 163 -7.96 -10.54 7.54
CA MET A 163 -6.72 -9.81 7.28
C MET A 163 -6.80 -8.35 7.67
N VAL A 164 -5.69 -7.81 8.14
CA VAL A 164 -5.46 -6.38 8.37
C VAL A 164 -4.37 -5.89 7.41
N ILE A 165 -4.66 -4.84 6.65
CA ILE A 165 -3.69 -4.18 5.76
C ILE A 165 -3.30 -2.85 6.38
N ILE A 166 -2.03 -2.65 6.68
CA ILE A 166 -1.49 -1.36 7.12
C ILE A 166 -1.05 -0.62 5.86
N HIS A 167 -1.83 0.39 5.46
CA HIS A 167 -1.52 1.17 4.24
C HIS A 167 -0.90 2.51 4.58
N THR A 168 -1.51 3.31 5.49
CA THR A 168 -0.93 4.60 5.89
C THR A 168 -0.68 4.60 7.41
N PRO A 169 0.60 4.63 7.83
CA PRO A 169 0.96 4.45 9.24
C PRO A 169 0.80 5.74 10.03
N HIS A 170 -0.45 6.12 10.34
CA HIS A 170 -0.73 7.30 11.16
C HIS A 170 -0.11 7.20 12.55
N THR A 171 0.26 8.35 13.12
CA THR A 171 0.88 8.39 14.46
C THR A 171 -0.02 7.77 15.55
N SER A 172 -1.33 7.88 15.39
CA SER A 172 -2.30 7.27 16.32
C SER A 172 -2.19 5.76 16.39
N PHE A 173 -1.75 5.09 15.33
CA PHE A 173 -1.60 3.63 15.26
C PHE A 173 -0.42 3.10 16.08
N ASN A 174 0.51 3.97 16.52
CA ASN A 174 1.57 3.57 17.46
C ASN A 174 1.05 3.06 18.81
N LYS A 175 -0.24 3.27 19.10
CA LYS A 175 -0.89 2.78 20.32
C LYS A 175 -1.43 1.35 20.17
N ILE A 176 -1.49 0.83 18.95
CA ILE A 176 -1.99 -0.50 18.65
C ILE A 176 -0.88 -1.51 18.96
N ASP A 177 -1.21 -2.51 19.75
CA ASP A 177 -0.31 -3.65 20.02
C ASP A 177 -0.45 -4.69 18.91
N PHE A 178 0.23 -4.46 17.81
CA PHE A 178 0.22 -5.36 16.64
C PHE A 178 0.84 -6.73 16.92
N GLU A 179 1.75 -6.87 17.88
CA GLU A 179 2.41 -8.15 18.19
C GLU A 179 1.44 -9.19 18.78
N ASN A 180 0.38 -8.75 19.43
CA ASN A 180 -0.63 -9.62 20.02
C ASN A 180 -1.82 -9.90 19.08
N ILE A 181 -1.82 -9.38 17.87
CA ILE A 181 -2.86 -9.65 16.87
C ILE A 181 -2.57 -11.00 16.20
N ARG A 182 -3.57 -11.90 16.22
CA ARG A 182 -3.48 -13.23 15.56
C ARG A 182 -3.96 -13.24 14.11
N THR A 183 -4.70 -12.21 13.70
CA THR A 183 -5.17 -12.00 12.33
C THR A 183 -3.97 -11.80 11.41
N LEU A 184 -4.05 -12.24 10.17
CA LEU A 184 -3.02 -11.98 9.17
C LEU A 184 -2.80 -10.46 9.02
N ILE A 185 -1.55 -10.03 9.04
CA ILE A 185 -1.18 -8.61 8.84
C ILE A 185 -0.32 -8.50 7.60
N PHE A 186 -0.68 -7.56 6.72
CA PHE A 186 0.13 -7.15 5.58
C PHE A 186 0.50 -5.68 5.72
N ASP A 187 1.77 -5.38 6.03
CA ASP A 187 2.26 -4.01 6.14
C ASP A 187 2.88 -3.55 4.81
N THR A 188 2.17 -2.69 4.09
CA THR A 188 2.64 -2.15 2.81
C THR A 188 3.76 -1.11 2.96
N THR A 189 4.04 -0.65 4.17
CA THR A 189 4.95 0.45 4.45
C THR A 189 6.20 0.07 5.22
N GLY A 190 6.20 -1.11 5.88
CA GLY A 190 7.26 -1.54 6.78
C GLY A 190 7.55 -0.54 7.90
N SER A 191 6.52 0.20 8.32
CA SER A 191 6.67 1.27 9.32
C SER A 191 6.59 0.78 10.75
N PHE A 192 6.04 -0.41 10.95
CA PHE A 192 5.94 -1.04 12.26
C PHE A 192 6.86 -2.26 12.33
N THR A 193 7.44 -2.50 13.51
CA THR A 193 8.15 -3.76 13.78
C THR A 193 7.11 -4.75 14.27
N ILE A 194 6.71 -5.68 13.41
CA ILE A 194 5.69 -6.69 13.69
C ILE A 194 6.26 -8.02 13.24
N SER A 195 6.48 -8.93 14.19
CA SER A 195 7.17 -10.22 13.94
C SER A 195 6.39 -11.16 13.01
N ASN A 196 5.06 -11.06 13.02
CA ASN A 196 4.14 -11.92 12.25
C ASN A 196 3.49 -11.19 11.07
N ALA A 197 3.95 -10.00 10.70
CA ALA A 197 3.45 -9.29 9.54
C ALA A 197 4.30 -9.59 8.30
N GLU A 198 3.60 -9.82 7.20
CA GLU A 198 4.21 -9.85 5.87
C GLU A 198 4.31 -8.43 5.31
N ARG A 199 5.31 -8.21 4.45
CA ARG A 199 5.58 -6.89 3.84
C ARG A 199 5.68 -6.99 2.32
N ILE A 200 5.60 -5.81 1.66
CA ILE A 200 5.89 -5.70 0.21
C ILE A 200 7.29 -6.19 -0.09
#